data_d343b9c87f57a97037e5c514faff9193
#
_entry.id   d343b9c87f57a97037e5c514faff9193
#
_cell.length_a   1.000
_cell.length_b   1.000
_cell.length_c   1.000
_cell.angle_alpha   90.00
_cell.angle_beta   90.00
_cell.angle_gamma   90.00
#
_symmetry.space_group_name_H-M   'P 1'
#
loop_
_entity.id
_entity.type
_entity.pdbx_description
1 polymer ?
#
loop_
_entity_poly.entity_id
_entity_poly.type
_entity_poly.pdbx_seq_one_letter_code
_entity_poly.pdbx_strand_id
1 'polypeptide(L)'
;MSRRAGLCPLPGLPLQYPASMPGSITWLGHAAFRVDTPAGDRIYVDPFLTGNPSCPTGELEPERVDAILVTHGHFDHVGDTVRLARAFACPVVAQVELRGLLGAEIGEDMTQSLNKGGGRDLLGSRVTLTHANHSSSYGEAYAGESCGFVIETPGAPTLYFAGDTNVFGDMALLGRIYAPDVAVLPIGDHFTMGPREAAVAAELVGAKRIVPSHYGTFPLLTGTPAALQELLPGDVELIAPAPGETVPL
;
A
#
# COMPACT_ATOMS: atom_id res chain seq x y z
N MET A 1 43.79 -45.59 -27.32
CA MET A 1 43.74 -45.17 -25.92
C MET A 1 43.89 -43.67 -25.86
N SER A 2 42.79 -42.93 -25.86
CA SER A 2 42.77 -41.46 -25.82
C SER A 2 42.38 -41.03 -24.43
N ARG A 3 43.25 -40.32 -23.72
CA ARG A 3 43.01 -39.74 -22.41
C ARG A 3 42.24 -38.41 -22.59
N ARG A 4 41.00 -38.38 -22.13
CA ARG A 4 40.23 -37.11 -22.00
C ARG A 4 40.78 -36.34 -20.79
N ALA A 5 41.31 -35.14 -21.04
CA ALA A 5 41.66 -34.19 -20.01
C ALA A 5 40.36 -33.63 -19.37
N GLY A 6 40.20 -33.87 -18.10
CA GLY A 6 39.11 -33.27 -17.32
C GLY A 6 39.40 -31.80 -17.04
N LEU A 7 38.52 -30.93 -17.50
CA LEU A 7 38.49 -29.52 -17.09
C LEU A 7 38.04 -29.44 -15.61
N CYS A 8 38.95 -28.91 -14.79
CA CYS A 8 38.64 -28.55 -13.39
C CYS A 8 37.70 -27.33 -13.39
N PRO A 9 36.57 -27.33 -12.64
CA PRO A 9 35.74 -26.15 -12.53
C PRO A 9 36.47 -25.09 -11.69
N LEU A 10 36.55 -23.89 -12.23
CA LEU A 10 37.02 -22.70 -11.51
C LEU A 10 36.09 -22.43 -10.32
N PRO A 11 36.62 -22.10 -9.13
CA PRO A 11 35.78 -21.73 -8.02
C PRO A 11 35.05 -20.42 -8.37
N GLY A 12 33.69 -20.48 -8.39
CA GLY A 12 32.87 -19.31 -8.58
C GLY A 12 33.06 -18.35 -7.40
N LEU A 13 33.47 -17.14 -7.70
CA LEU A 13 33.41 -16.03 -6.75
C LEU A 13 31.95 -15.92 -6.28
N PRO A 14 31.68 -15.81 -4.97
CA PRO A 14 30.34 -15.53 -4.49
C PRO A 14 29.92 -14.18 -5.07
N LEU A 15 28.81 -14.17 -5.81
CA LEU A 15 28.13 -12.93 -6.18
C LEU A 15 27.79 -12.22 -4.88
N GLN A 16 28.53 -11.16 -4.56
CA GLN A 16 28.16 -10.23 -3.50
C GLN A 16 26.96 -9.43 -4.02
N TYR A 17 25.75 -9.88 -3.68
CA TYR A 17 24.60 -9.00 -3.76
C TYR A 17 24.87 -7.83 -2.81
N PRO A 18 24.66 -6.57 -3.26
CA PRO A 18 24.70 -5.45 -2.33
C PRO A 18 23.75 -5.78 -1.17
N ALA A 19 24.15 -5.45 0.05
CA ALA A 19 23.29 -5.62 1.22
C ALA A 19 21.90 -5.05 0.87
N SER A 20 20.85 -5.88 0.94
CA SER A 20 19.50 -5.44 0.63
C SER A 20 19.18 -4.23 1.49
N MET A 21 18.79 -3.13 0.88
CA MET A 21 18.27 -1.98 1.62
C MET A 21 17.04 -2.45 2.39
N PRO A 22 16.86 -2.04 3.65
CA PRO A 22 15.59 -2.28 4.31
C PRO A 22 14.47 -1.64 3.46
N GLY A 23 13.33 -2.31 3.33
CA GLY A 23 12.17 -1.72 2.69
C GLY A 23 11.81 -0.40 3.37
N SER A 24 11.11 0.48 2.66
CA SER A 24 10.67 1.75 3.25
C SER A 24 9.27 2.13 2.79
N ILE A 25 8.64 2.99 3.59
CA ILE A 25 7.35 3.60 3.27
C ILE A 25 7.49 5.12 3.26
N THR A 26 6.93 5.77 2.26
CA THR A 26 6.85 7.24 2.16
C THR A 26 5.39 7.65 2.13
N TRP A 27 4.98 8.52 3.05
CA TRP A 27 3.65 9.11 3.00
C TRP A 27 3.64 10.30 2.03
N LEU A 28 2.74 10.27 1.05
CA LEU A 28 2.63 11.32 0.02
C LEU A 28 1.46 12.28 0.30
N GLY A 29 0.91 12.21 1.51
CA GLY A 29 -0.27 12.95 1.92
C GLY A 29 -1.58 12.17 1.68
N HIS A 30 -2.61 12.45 2.47
CA HIS A 30 -3.89 11.78 2.42
C HIS A 30 -3.76 10.25 2.60
N ALA A 31 -4.26 9.48 1.64
CA ALA A 31 -4.13 8.02 1.60
C ALA A 31 -3.03 7.53 0.62
N ALA A 32 -2.28 8.46 0.01
CA ALA A 32 -1.26 8.14 -0.96
C ALA A 32 0.06 7.73 -0.30
N PHE A 33 0.57 6.57 -0.71
CA PHE A 33 1.85 6.04 -0.20
C PHE A 33 2.72 5.50 -1.33
N ARG A 34 4.04 5.54 -1.10
CA ARG A 34 5.03 4.81 -1.86
C ARG A 34 5.71 3.79 -0.95
N VAL A 35 5.80 2.55 -1.42
CA VAL A 35 6.54 1.47 -0.78
C VAL A 35 7.73 1.13 -1.65
N ASP A 36 8.94 1.27 -1.12
CA ASP A 36 10.17 0.81 -1.77
C ASP A 36 10.55 -0.55 -1.16
N THR A 37 10.60 -1.61 -1.98
CA THR A 37 10.90 -2.97 -1.51
C THR A 37 12.41 -3.17 -1.31
N PRO A 38 12.85 -4.20 -0.55
CA PRO A 38 14.28 -4.54 -0.46
C PRO A 38 14.93 -4.88 -1.80
N ALA A 39 14.15 -5.31 -2.79
CA ALA A 39 14.63 -5.55 -4.16
C ALA A 39 14.79 -4.26 -4.98
N GLY A 40 14.33 -3.13 -4.45
CA GLY A 40 14.38 -1.83 -5.09
C GLY A 40 13.16 -1.52 -5.97
N ASP A 41 12.12 -2.35 -5.94
CA ASP A 41 10.87 -2.04 -6.65
C ASP A 41 10.07 -0.98 -5.90
N ARG A 42 9.38 -0.13 -6.65
CA ARG A 42 8.61 1.00 -6.15
C ARG A 42 7.13 0.81 -6.43
N ILE A 43 6.36 0.56 -5.37
CA ILE A 43 4.92 0.31 -5.42
C ILE A 43 4.20 1.54 -4.89
N TYR A 44 3.25 2.09 -5.65
CA TYR A 44 2.37 3.15 -5.19
C TYR A 44 1.04 2.57 -4.73
N VAL A 45 0.53 3.05 -3.60
CA VAL A 45 -0.81 2.73 -3.09
C VAL A 45 -1.63 4.01 -3.12
N ASP A 46 -2.78 3.97 -3.78
CA ASP A 46 -3.73 5.08 -3.91
C ASP A 46 -3.06 6.41 -4.30
N PRO A 47 -2.43 6.51 -5.50
CA PRO A 47 -1.58 7.64 -5.86
C PRO A 47 -2.38 8.91 -6.20
N PHE A 48 -3.04 9.49 -5.22
CA PHE A 48 -3.62 10.82 -5.31
C PHE A 48 -2.51 11.85 -5.08
N LEU A 49 -1.85 12.28 -6.16
CA LEU A 49 -0.74 13.23 -6.13
C LEU A 49 -1.19 14.60 -6.60
N THR A 50 -1.67 14.68 -7.85
CA THR A 50 -2.19 15.93 -8.44
C THR A 50 -3.50 16.33 -7.78
N GLY A 51 -3.57 17.54 -7.28
CA GLY A 51 -4.76 18.05 -6.57
C GLY A 51 -4.81 17.67 -5.09
N ASN A 52 -3.88 16.88 -4.59
CA ASN A 52 -3.71 16.61 -3.16
C ASN A 52 -2.95 17.78 -2.51
N PRO A 53 -3.61 18.59 -1.66
CA PRO A 53 -2.96 19.76 -1.06
C PRO A 53 -1.84 19.43 -0.09
N SER A 54 -1.78 18.15 0.36
CA SER A 54 -0.74 17.67 1.25
C SER A 54 0.43 16.99 0.50
N CYS A 55 0.29 16.72 -0.81
CA CYS A 55 1.37 16.10 -1.58
C CYS A 55 2.52 17.09 -1.81
N PRO A 56 3.77 16.74 -1.48
CA PRO A 56 4.91 17.60 -1.77
C PRO A 56 5.09 17.78 -3.29
N THR A 57 5.43 19.00 -3.70
CA THR A 57 5.60 19.32 -5.13
C THR A 57 6.65 18.48 -5.83
N GLY A 58 7.68 18.03 -5.11
CA GLY A 58 8.72 17.12 -5.63
C GLY A 58 8.24 15.69 -5.90
N GLU A 59 7.09 15.29 -5.36
CA GLU A 59 6.50 13.96 -5.54
C GLU A 59 5.41 13.92 -6.62
N LEU A 60 5.05 15.06 -7.21
CA LEU A 60 4.02 15.14 -8.25
C LEU A 60 4.43 14.43 -9.55
N GLU A 61 5.73 14.42 -9.85
CA GLU A 61 6.30 13.78 -11.03
C GLU A 61 7.32 12.73 -10.57
N PRO A 62 6.87 11.52 -10.21
CA PRO A 62 7.78 10.47 -9.77
C PRO A 62 8.73 10.05 -10.90
N GLU A 63 9.98 9.73 -10.54
CA GLU A 63 10.99 9.26 -11.50
C GLU A 63 10.77 7.79 -11.91
N ARG A 64 10.07 7.00 -11.07
CA ARG A 64 9.84 5.57 -11.27
C ARG A 64 8.57 5.10 -10.56
N VAL A 65 7.81 4.26 -11.25
CA VAL A 65 6.65 3.51 -10.71
C VAL A 65 6.71 2.11 -11.31
N ASP A 66 6.80 1.08 -10.48
CA ASP A 66 6.88 -0.31 -10.94
C ASP A 66 5.53 -1.03 -10.83
N ALA A 67 4.67 -0.62 -9.91
CA ALA A 67 3.29 -1.09 -9.79
C ALA A 67 2.42 -0.09 -9.02
N ILE A 68 1.11 -0.18 -9.23
CA ILE A 68 0.11 0.62 -8.52
C ILE A 68 -0.93 -0.32 -7.90
N LEU A 69 -1.26 -0.11 -6.64
CA LEU A 69 -2.36 -0.75 -5.93
C LEU A 69 -3.45 0.30 -5.67
N VAL A 70 -4.69 0.01 -6.04
CA VAL A 70 -5.82 0.94 -5.83
C VAL A 70 -6.86 0.27 -4.96
N THR A 71 -7.12 0.85 -3.79
CA THR A 71 -8.05 0.29 -2.80
C THR A 71 -9.50 0.41 -3.23
N HIS A 72 -9.88 1.54 -3.83
CA HIS A 72 -11.23 1.78 -4.32
C HIS A 72 -11.30 2.96 -5.30
N GLY A 73 -12.49 3.21 -5.86
CA GLY A 73 -12.65 4.08 -7.03
C GLY A 73 -12.83 5.58 -6.73
N HIS A 74 -12.79 6.05 -5.48
CA HIS A 74 -12.93 7.47 -5.20
C HIS A 74 -11.74 8.28 -5.74
N PHE A 75 -12.01 9.55 -6.09
CA PHE A 75 -11.04 10.41 -6.79
C PHE A 75 -9.74 10.63 -6.01
N ASP A 76 -9.83 10.65 -4.68
CA ASP A 76 -8.73 10.85 -3.74
C ASP A 76 -7.91 9.57 -3.45
N HIS A 77 -8.23 8.47 -4.14
CA HIS A 77 -7.49 7.21 -4.15
C HIS A 77 -7.03 6.81 -5.56
N VAL A 78 -7.95 6.78 -6.53
CA VAL A 78 -7.57 6.52 -7.94
C VAL A 78 -6.59 7.57 -8.44
N GLY A 79 -6.85 8.84 -8.15
CA GLY A 79 -5.97 9.97 -8.39
C GLY A 79 -5.23 9.92 -9.74
N ASP A 80 -3.92 9.82 -9.68
CA ASP A 80 -3.02 9.79 -10.84
C ASP A 80 -2.79 8.40 -11.43
N THR A 81 -3.53 7.37 -11.00
CA THR A 81 -3.34 5.97 -11.43
C THR A 81 -3.24 5.83 -12.94
N VAL A 82 -4.18 6.39 -13.69
CA VAL A 82 -4.21 6.30 -15.16
C VAL A 82 -2.99 7.00 -15.78
N ARG A 83 -2.65 8.18 -15.30
CA ARG A 83 -1.50 8.95 -15.76
C ARG A 83 -0.19 8.20 -15.54
N LEU A 84 0.01 7.69 -14.32
CA LEU A 84 1.22 6.99 -13.94
C LEU A 84 1.35 5.64 -14.64
N ALA A 85 0.26 4.86 -14.72
CA ALA A 85 0.27 3.57 -15.41
C ALA A 85 0.67 3.72 -16.88
N ARG A 86 0.16 4.75 -17.58
CA ARG A 86 0.54 5.05 -18.96
C ARG A 86 1.99 5.52 -19.08
N ALA A 87 2.44 6.39 -18.18
CA ALA A 87 3.79 6.96 -18.23
C ALA A 87 4.88 5.92 -17.99
N PHE A 88 4.65 4.97 -17.08
CA PHE A 88 5.63 3.97 -16.67
C PHE A 88 5.37 2.57 -17.24
N ALA A 89 4.27 2.38 -17.98
CA ALA A 89 3.83 1.07 -18.48
C ALA A 89 3.80 0.01 -17.37
N CYS A 90 3.33 0.38 -16.17
CA CYS A 90 3.34 -0.46 -14.99
C CYS A 90 1.97 -1.09 -14.70
N PRO A 91 1.92 -2.28 -14.07
CA PRO A 91 0.67 -2.94 -13.74
C PRO A 91 -0.10 -2.18 -12.65
N VAL A 92 -1.44 -2.13 -12.80
CA VAL A 92 -2.38 -1.64 -11.80
C VAL A 92 -3.16 -2.82 -11.25
N VAL A 93 -3.15 -2.99 -9.93
CA VAL A 93 -3.93 -4.01 -9.22
C VAL A 93 -5.10 -3.34 -8.53
N ALA A 94 -6.31 -3.82 -8.80
CA ALA A 94 -7.53 -3.32 -8.20
C ALA A 94 -8.58 -4.45 -8.07
N GLN A 95 -9.66 -4.16 -7.36
CA GLN A 95 -10.83 -5.04 -7.31
C GLN A 95 -11.46 -5.16 -8.70
N VAL A 96 -12.12 -6.29 -8.98
CA VAL A 96 -12.58 -6.71 -10.32
C VAL A 96 -13.33 -5.61 -11.07
N GLU A 97 -14.30 -4.94 -10.44
CA GLU A 97 -15.15 -3.94 -11.07
C GLU A 97 -14.34 -2.67 -11.40
N LEU A 98 -13.56 -2.18 -10.43
CA LEU A 98 -12.69 -1.02 -10.65
C LEU A 98 -11.62 -1.31 -11.70
N ARG A 99 -11.04 -2.51 -11.66
CA ARG A 99 -10.09 -2.96 -12.69
C ARG A 99 -10.68 -2.89 -14.09
N GLY A 100 -11.97 -3.29 -14.25
CA GLY A 100 -12.66 -3.21 -15.55
C GLY A 100 -12.79 -1.77 -16.05
N LEU A 101 -13.10 -0.83 -15.15
CA LEU A 101 -13.20 0.61 -15.49
C LEU A 101 -11.82 1.19 -15.86
N LEU A 102 -10.80 0.92 -15.06
CA LEU A 102 -9.42 1.35 -15.35
C LEU A 102 -8.87 0.72 -16.63
N GLY A 103 -9.16 -0.57 -16.88
CA GLY A 103 -8.75 -1.29 -18.09
C GLY A 103 -9.31 -0.69 -19.38
N ALA A 104 -10.50 -0.12 -19.34
CA ALA A 104 -11.06 0.61 -20.46
C ALA A 104 -10.24 1.87 -20.83
N GLU A 105 -9.53 2.44 -19.86
CA GLU A 105 -8.69 3.63 -20.09
C GLU A 105 -7.24 3.29 -20.43
N ILE A 106 -6.61 2.35 -19.68
CA ILE A 106 -5.17 2.09 -19.81
C ILE A 106 -4.82 0.79 -20.54
N GLY A 107 -5.83 -0.01 -20.88
CA GLY A 107 -5.67 -1.32 -21.50
C GLY A 107 -5.75 -2.47 -20.50
N GLU A 108 -6.40 -3.55 -20.93
CA GLU A 108 -6.62 -4.76 -20.13
C GLU A 108 -5.31 -5.41 -19.67
N ASP A 109 -4.27 -5.36 -20.50
CA ASP A 109 -2.96 -5.97 -20.25
C ASP A 109 -2.19 -5.27 -19.11
N MET A 110 -2.48 -4.00 -18.87
CA MET A 110 -1.88 -3.23 -17.76
C MET A 110 -2.66 -3.34 -16.46
N THR A 111 -3.82 -4.00 -16.46
CA THR A 111 -4.66 -4.11 -15.27
C THR A 111 -4.78 -5.54 -14.78
N GLN A 112 -4.77 -5.71 -13.49
CA GLN A 112 -4.79 -7.01 -12.81
C GLN A 112 -5.89 -7.01 -11.76
N SER A 113 -6.83 -7.95 -11.89
CA SER A 113 -7.95 -8.06 -10.96
C SER A 113 -7.64 -8.96 -9.78
N LEU A 114 -8.11 -8.57 -8.62
CA LEU A 114 -8.25 -9.40 -7.44
C LEU A 114 -9.68 -9.28 -6.89
N ASN A 115 -10.03 -10.17 -6.00
CA ASN A 115 -11.20 -9.99 -5.14
C ASN A 115 -10.83 -10.34 -3.70
N LYS A 116 -11.68 -9.98 -2.74
CA LYS A 116 -11.42 -10.12 -1.30
C LYS A 116 -11.02 -11.55 -0.94
N GLY A 117 -9.89 -11.70 -0.24
CA GLY A 117 -9.26 -12.97 0.08
C GLY A 117 -8.37 -13.55 -1.05
N GLY A 118 -8.42 -12.99 -2.25
CA GLY A 118 -7.53 -13.35 -3.35
C GLY A 118 -6.18 -12.66 -3.25
N GLY A 119 -5.14 -13.34 -3.67
CA GLY A 119 -3.79 -12.79 -3.69
C GLY A 119 -3.01 -13.22 -4.92
N ARG A 120 -1.98 -12.46 -5.26
CA ARG A 120 -1.08 -12.72 -6.39
C ARG A 120 0.34 -12.28 -6.09
N ASP A 121 1.27 -12.83 -6.83
CA ASP A 121 2.65 -12.40 -6.79
C ASP A 121 2.83 -11.16 -7.69
N LEU A 122 3.47 -10.14 -7.16
CA LEU A 122 3.75 -8.87 -7.81
C LEU A 122 5.14 -8.40 -7.40
N LEU A 123 6.07 -8.28 -8.34
CA LEU A 123 7.43 -7.79 -8.08
C LEU A 123 8.13 -8.55 -6.92
N GLY A 124 7.97 -9.87 -6.86
CA GLY A 124 8.54 -10.70 -5.80
C GLY A 124 7.85 -10.61 -4.43
N SER A 125 6.83 -9.78 -4.29
CA SER A 125 5.97 -9.69 -3.11
C SER A 125 4.67 -10.45 -3.33
N ARG A 126 4.06 -10.97 -2.26
CA ARG A 126 2.69 -11.46 -2.28
C ARG A 126 1.75 -10.32 -1.91
N VAL A 127 0.84 -9.95 -2.81
CA VAL A 127 -0.20 -8.94 -2.57
C VAL A 127 -1.53 -9.63 -2.43
N THR A 128 -2.20 -9.45 -1.30
CA THR A 128 -3.52 -10.02 -1.02
C THR A 128 -4.53 -8.90 -0.80
N LEU A 129 -5.67 -8.97 -1.50
CA LEU A 129 -6.76 -8.02 -1.35
C LEU A 129 -7.65 -8.43 -0.18
N THR A 130 -7.89 -7.49 0.74
CA THR A 130 -8.64 -7.72 1.97
C THR A 130 -9.97 -6.99 1.96
N HIS A 131 -10.85 -7.30 2.92
CA HIS A 131 -12.08 -6.54 3.14
C HIS A 131 -11.77 -5.14 3.67
N ALA A 132 -12.55 -4.17 3.19
CA ALA A 132 -12.75 -2.85 3.79
C ALA A 132 -14.23 -2.51 3.69
N ASN A 133 -14.72 -1.73 4.65
CA ASN A 133 -16.15 -1.42 4.76
C ASN A 133 -16.38 0.07 4.47
N HIS A 134 -16.47 0.37 3.18
CA HIS A 134 -16.64 1.70 2.62
C HIS A 134 -17.25 1.59 1.22
N SER A 135 -17.81 2.68 0.70
CA SER A 135 -18.33 2.74 -0.67
C SER A 135 -17.22 2.83 -1.71
N SER A 136 -17.55 2.57 -2.97
CA SER A 136 -16.60 2.70 -4.08
C SER A 136 -17.34 3.11 -5.36
N SER A 137 -16.92 4.23 -5.95
CA SER A 137 -17.40 4.69 -7.25
C SER A 137 -16.24 5.30 -8.04
N TYR A 138 -16.28 5.13 -9.36
CA TYR A 138 -15.34 5.79 -10.27
C TYR A 138 -16.13 6.77 -11.13
N GLY A 139 -16.05 8.04 -10.80
CA GLY A 139 -17.04 9.02 -11.26
C GLY A 139 -18.43 8.63 -10.75
N GLU A 140 -19.38 8.46 -11.67
CA GLU A 140 -20.75 8.02 -11.35
C GLU A 140 -20.94 6.49 -11.45
N ALA A 141 -19.91 5.76 -11.93
CA ALA A 141 -19.99 4.31 -12.11
C ALA A 141 -19.75 3.57 -10.79
N TYR A 142 -20.50 2.49 -10.57
CA TYR A 142 -20.20 1.55 -9.49
C TYR A 142 -18.85 0.87 -9.76
N ALA A 143 -17.94 0.99 -8.81
CA ALA A 143 -16.57 0.50 -8.93
C ALA A 143 -16.25 -0.68 -7.99
N GLY A 144 -17.26 -1.47 -7.66
CA GLY A 144 -17.14 -2.55 -6.71
C GLY A 144 -17.23 -2.05 -5.26
N GLU A 145 -16.57 -2.75 -4.36
CA GLU A 145 -16.50 -2.40 -2.95
C GLU A 145 -15.07 -1.95 -2.60
N SER A 146 -14.94 -1.14 -1.56
CA SER A 146 -13.62 -0.79 -1.02
C SER A 146 -12.88 -2.03 -0.51
N CYS A 147 -11.57 -1.97 -0.60
CA CYS A 147 -10.67 -3.03 -0.15
C CYS A 147 -9.42 -2.46 0.52
N GLY A 148 -8.74 -3.32 1.26
CA GLY A 148 -7.38 -3.09 1.72
C GLY A 148 -6.40 -4.02 1.01
N PHE A 149 -5.12 -3.90 1.32
CA PHE A 149 -4.07 -4.79 0.83
C PHE A 149 -3.18 -5.27 1.97
N VAL A 150 -2.84 -6.56 1.95
CA VAL A 150 -1.69 -7.08 2.67
C VAL A 150 -0.56 -7.28 1.66
N ILE A 151 0.62 -6.76 1.98
CA ILE A 151 1.84 -6.87 1.17
C ILE A 151 2.87 -7.64 1.98
N GLU A 152 3.20 -8.86 1.54
CA GLU A 152 4.19 -9.73 2.15
C GLU A 152 5.40 -9.78 1.22
N THR A 153 6.50 -9.12 1.60
CA THR A 153 7.74 -9.05 0.82
C THR A 153 8.83 -9.84 1.53
N PRO A 154 9.51 -10.79 0.84
CA PRO A 154 10.61 -11.53 1.47
C PRO A 154 11.69 -10.61 2.03
N GLY A 155 12.01 -10.77 3.31
CA GLY A 155 13.03 -9.99 4.00
C GLY A 155 12.58 -8.57 4.44
N ALA A 156 11.30 -8.25 4.31
CA ALA A 156 10.70 -7.02 4.83
C ALA A 156 9.53 -7.33 5.78
N PRO A 157 9.13 -6.37 6.62
CA PRO A 157 7.91 -6.46 7.40
C PRO A 157 6.65 -6.62 6.54
N THR A 158 5.68 -7.37 7.04
CA THR A 158 4.35 -7.48 6.44
C THR A 158 3.59 -6.18 6.65
N LEU A 159 3.09 -5.60 5.56
CA LEU A 159 2.31 -4.35 5.58
C LEU A 159 0.83 -4.66 5.40
N TYR A 160 -0.02 -3.99 6.17
CA TYR A 160 -1.47 -3.95 5.95
C TYR A 160 -1.90 -2.52 5.67
N PHE A 161 -2.40 -2.26 4.47
CA PHE A 161 -3.09 -1.03 4.10
C PHE A 161 -4.59 -1.27 4.24
N ALA A 162 -5.25 -0.61 5.18
CA ALA A 162 -6.67 -0.81 5.41
C ALA A 162 -7.55 -0.24 4.29
N GLY A 163 -7.04 0.74 3.53
CA GLY A 163 -7.84 1.57 2.64
C GLY A 163 -8.85 2.42 3.44
N ASP A 164 -9.84 2.95 2.77
CA ASP A 164 -10.93 3.62 3.45
C ASP A 164 -11.91 2.61 4.03
N THR A 165 -12.13 2.72 5.33
CA THR A 165 -12.96 1.79 6.09
C THR A 165 -13.38 2.37 7.44
N ASN A 166 -14.48 1.84 8.00
CA ASN A 166 -14.71 1.89 9.44
C ASN A 166 -13.98 0.74 10.14
N VAL A 167 -14.00 0.69 11.46
CA VAL A 167 -13.58 -0.51 12.21
C VAL A 167 -14.61 -1.63 12.06
N PHE A 168 -14.13 -2.87 11.86
CA PHE A 168 -14.98 -4.06 11.75
C PHE A 168 -14.32 -5.27 12.42
N GLY A 169 -15.16 -6.19 12.92
CA GLY A 169 -14.70 -7.31 13.76
C GLY A 169 -13.71 -8.25 13.08
N ASP A 170 -13.83 -8.43 11.74
CA ASP A 170 -12.97 -9.34 11.00
C ASP A 170 -11.53 -8.82 10.81
N MET A 171 -11.23 -7.59 11.23
CA MET A 171 -9.84 -7.11 11.38
C MET A 171 -9.03 -8.04 12.31
N ALA A 172 -9.67 -8.67 13.31
CA ALA A 172 -9.03 -9.68 14.14
C ALA A 172 -8.65 -10.96 13.36
N LEU A 173 -9.42 -11.32 12.33
CA LEU A 173 -9.07 -12.44 11.45
C LEU A 173 -7.90 -12.08 10.54
N LEU A 174 -7.85 -10.85 10.03
CA LEU A 174 -6.70 -10.35 9.26
C LEU A 174 -5.43 -10.40 10.09
N GLY A 175 -5.49 -9.92 11.35
CA GLY A 175 -4.37 -10.02 12.29
C GLY A 175 -3.90 -11.45 12.51
N ARG A 176 -4.82 -12.41 12.70
CA ARG A 176 -4.50 -13.83 12.90
C ARG A 176 -3.92 -14.52 11.66
N ILE A 177 -4.38 -14.16 10.48
CA ILE A 177 -3.99 -14.82 9.22
C ILE A 177 -2.66 -14.28 8.71
N TYR A 178 -2.50 -12.95 8.70
CA TYR A 178 -1.37 -12.28 8.05
C TYR A 178 -0.33 -11.74 9.03
N ALA A 179 -0.70 -11.56 10.31
CA ALA A 179 0.18 -11.03 11.37
C ALA A 179 1.00 -9.82 10.90
N PRO A 180 0.35 -8.73 10.42
CA PRO A 180 1.09 -7.59 9.87
C PRO A 180 1.95 -6.92 10.94
N ASP A 181 3.17 -6.57 10.56
CA ASP A 181 4.10 -5.83 11.42
C ASP A 181 3.74 -4.34 11.47
N VAL A 182 3.25 -3.82 10.34
CA VAL A 182 2.86 -2.41 10.16
C VAL A 182 1.45 -2.36 9.59
N ALA A 183 0.57 -1.56 10.20
CA ALA A 183 -0.76 -1.28 9.67
C ALA A 183 -0.91 0.21 9.33
N VAL A 184 -1.33 0.49 8.10
CA VAL A 184 -1.71 1.83 7.63
C VAL A 184 -3.21 1.96 7.82
N LEU A 185 -3.64 2.85 8.74
CA LEU A 185 -5.03 3.00 9.14
C LEU A 185 -5.53 4.42 8.92
N PRO A 186 -6.72 4.61 8.31
CA PRO A 186 -7.33 5.93 8.18
C PRO A 186 -7.78 6.44 9.55
N ILE A 187 -7.53 7.72 9.81
CA ILE A 187 -7.86 8.37 11.09
C ILE A 187 -8.60 9.70 10.94
N GLY A 188 -8.94 10.08 9.70
CA GLY A 188 -9.44 11.42 9.39
C GLY A 188 -10.80 11.73 10.01
N ASP A 189 -11.58 10.73 10.42
CA ASP A 189 -12.98 10.90 10.80
C ASP A 189 -13.85 11.32 9.60
N HIS A 190 -15.10 11.66 9.79
CA HIS A 190 -16.08 12.09 8.81
C HIS A 190 -16.39 11.07 7.70
N PHE A 191 -15.39 10.62 6.93
CA PHE A 191 -15.55 9.64 5.84
C PHE A 191 -15.02 8.24 6.19
N THR A 192 -14.13 8.16 7.17
CA THR A 192 -13.46 6.93 7.61
C THR A 192 -13.46 6.82 9.13
N MET A 193 -12.64 5.94 9.68
CA MET A 193 -12.40 5.90 11.13
C MET A 193 -11.87 7.24 11.63
N GLY A 194 -12.28 7.63 12.84
CA GLY A 194 -11.55 8.60 13.65
C GLY A 194 -10.48 7.91 14.52
N PRO A 195 -9.68 8.68 15.28
CA PRO A 195 -8.63 8.14 16.14
C PRO A 195 -9.11 7.06 17.12
N ARG A 196 -10.34 7.16 17.62
CA ARG A 196 -10.93 6.21 18.58
C ARG A 196 -11.16 4.84 17.94
N GLU A 197 -11.77 4.80 16.76
CA GLU A 197 -12.02 3.58 16.02
C GLU A 197 -10.70 2.99 15.50
N ALA A 198 -9.77 3.84 15.08
CA ALA A 198 -8.46 3.41 14.60
C ALA A 198 -7.61 2.75 15.71
N ALA A 199 -7.72 3.22 16.95
CA ALA A 199 -7.08 2.56 18.10
C ALA A 199 -7.63 1.14 18.32
N VAL A 200 -8.97 0.96 18.21
CA VAL A 200 -9.59 -0.38 18.27
C VAL A 200 -9.17 -1.24 17.07
N ALA A 201 -9.10 -0.66 15.87
CA ALA A 201 -8.62 -1.37 14.68
C ALA A 201 -7.16 -1.84 14.84
N ALA A 202 -6.29 -1.00 15.41
CA ALA A 202 -4.91 -1.35 15.71
C ALA A 202 -4.81 -2.56 16.67
N GLU A 203 -5.66 -2.58 17.72
CA GLU A 203 -5.76 -3.69 18.66
C GLU A 203 -6.24 -4.97 17.97
N LEU A 204 -7.30 -4.89 17.15
CA LEU A 204 -7.85 -6.05 16.43
C LEU A 204 -6.84 -6.63 15.42
N VAL A 205 -6.17 -5.78 14.67
CA VAL A 205 -5.14 -6.19 13.70
C VAL A 205 -3.89 -6.73 14.41
N GLY A 206 -3.56 -6.20 15.58
CA GLY A 206 -2.43 -6.64 16.39
C GLY A 206 -1.05 -6.19 15.89
N ALA A 207 -1.00 -5.27 14.91
CA ALA A 207 0.25 -4.69 14.43
C ALA A 207 0.93 -3.85 15.53
N LYS A 208 2.25 -3.91 15.58
CA LYS A 208 3.03 -3.18 16.59
C LYS A 208 3.45 -1.78 16.12
N ARG A 209 3.31 -1.51 14.84
CA ARG A 209 3.59 -0.21 14.24
C ARG A 209 2.38 0.26 13.45
N ILE A 210 1.90 1.47 13.75
CA ILE A 210 0.74 2.08 13.09
C ILE A 210 1.20 3.31 12.33
N VAL A 211 0.83 3.38 11.05
CA VAL A 211 1.00 4.56 10.20
C VAL A 211 -0.37 5.16 9.96
N PRO A 212 -0.64 6.39 10.41
CA PRO A 212 -1.92 7.04 10.18
C PRO A 212 -2.04 7.52 8.73
N SER A 213 -3.24 7.44 8.17
CA SER A 213 -3.57 7.91 6.82
C SER A 213 -4.88 8.70 6.80
N HIS A 214 -5.20 9.29 5.66
CA HIS A 214 -6.48 9.94 5.38
C HIS A 214 -6.85 11.05 6.38
N TYR A 215 -5.88 11.91 6.75
CA TYR A 215 -6.08 13.00 7.70
C TYR A 215 -5.38 14.28 7.24
N GLY A 216 -5.82 15.43 7.77
CA GLY A 216 -5.16 16.73 7.59
C GLY A 216 -5.21 17.33 6.18
N THR A 217 -5.78 16.63 5.20
CA THR A 217 -5.84 17.07 3.80
C THR A 217 -6.98 18.03 3.53
N PHE A 218 -8.14 17.75 4.09
CA PHE A 218 -9.35 18.55 3.94
C PHE A 218 -9.87 19.03 5.30
N PRO A 219 -10.55 20.20 5.37
CA PRO A 219 -11.03 20.76 6.65
C PRO A 219 -12.01 19.86 7.42
N LEU A 220 -12.70 18.93 6.73
CA LEU A 220 -13.62 17.98 7.34
C LEU A 220 -12.90 16.84 8.08
N LEU A 221 -11.62 16.61 7.79
CA LEU A 221 -10.84 15.52 8.39
C LEU A 221 -10.22 16.01 9.69
N THR A 222 -10.94 15.80 10.79
CA THR A 222 -10.60 16.36 12.11
C THR A 222 -9.69 15.49 12.96
N GLY A 223 -9.53 14.21 12.59
CA GLY A 223 -8.65 13.27 13.29
C GLY A 223 -7.18 13.67 13.17
N THR A 224 -6.41 13.41 14.22
CA THR A 224 -4.98 13.75 14.27
C THR A 224 -4.15 12.59 14.82
N PRO A 225 -2.86 12.49 14.40
CA PRO A 225 -1.94 11.50 14.98
C PRO A 225 -1.78 11.66 16.50
N ALA A 226 -1.80 12.89 17.02
CA ALA A 226 -1.69 13.13 18.46
C ALA A 226 -2.87 12.52 19.23
N ALA A 227 -4.09 12.68 18.72
CA ALA A 227 -5.27 12.08 19.32
C ALA A 227 -5.24 10.53 19.25
N LEU A 228 -4.70 9.96 18.18
CA LEU A 228 -4.51 8.51 18.08
C LEU A 228 -3.46 8.03 19.10
N GLN A 229 -2.32 8.73 19.21
CA GLN A 229 -1.24 8.36 20.13
C GLN A 229 -1.70 8.24 21.59
N GLU A 230 -2.63 9.11 22.03
CA GLU A 230 -3.19 9.08 23.39
C GLU A 230 -4.04 7.81 23.66
N LEU A 231 -4.52 7.16 22.60
CA LEU A 231 -5.43 6.00 22.68
C LEU A 231 -4.72 4.66 22.41
N LEU A 232 -3.54 4.69 21.78
CA LEU A 232 -2.80 3.46 21.50
C LEU A 232 -2.21 2.83 22.76
N PRO A 233 -2.15 1.48 22.84
CA PRO A 233 -1.40 0.79 23.88
C PRO A 233 0.08 1.21 23.88
N GLY A 234 0.70 1.25 25.07
CA GLY A 234 2.07 1.73 25.23
C GLY A 234 3.16 0.87 24.57
N ASP A 235 2.81 -0.31 24.06
CA ASP A 235 3.68 -1.21 23.29
C ASP A 235 3.44 -1.13 21.77
N VAL A 236 2.62 -0.20 21.32
CA VAL A 236 2.34 0.10 19.91
C VAL A 236 2.99 1.42 19.54
N GLU A 237 3.84 1.39 18.53
CA GLU A 237 4.52 2.55 17.98
C GLU A 237 3.64 3.26 16.94
N LEU A 238 3.43 4.56 17.10
CA LEU A 238 2.83 5.41 16.08
C LEU A 238 3.93 6.06 15.23
N ILE A 239 3.97 5.73 13.94
CA ILE A 239 4.87 6.29 12.95
C ILE A 239 4.07 7.30 12.12
N ALA A 240 4.18 8.57 12.43
CA ALA A 240 3.44 9.65 11.76
C ALA A 240 4.41 10.55 10.97
N PRO A 241 4.87 10.11 9.79
CA PRO A 241 5.80 10.90 8.98
C PRO A 241 5.15 12.18 8.46
N ALA A 242 5.97 13.18 8.19
CA ALA A 242 5.54 14.33 7.39
C ALA A 242 5.31 13.91 5.92
N PRO A 243 4.46 14.62 5.16
CA PRO A 243 4.32 14.34 3.73
C PRO A 243 5.66 14.41 2.99
N GLY A 244 5.99 13.38 2.22
CA GLY A 244 7.28 13.20 1.53
C GLY A 244 8.38 12.58 2.39
N GLU A 245 8.16 12.41 3.68
CA GLU A 245 9.12 11.74 4.55
C GLU A 245 9.10 10.22 4.34
N THR A 246 10.29 9.65 4.16
CA THR A 246 10.50 8.21 4.01
C THR A 246 10.94 7.60 5.33
N VAL A 247 10.24 6.56 5.76
CA VAL A 247 10.54 5.83 6.99
C VAL A 247 11.00 4.42 6.64
N PRO A 248 12.10 3.91 7.21
CA PRO A 248 12.50 2.51 7.05
C PRO A 248 11.49 1.56 7.69
N LEU A 249 11.28 0.41 7.07
CA LEU A 249 10.37 -0.63 7.52
C LEU A 249 11.04 -1.65 8.44
#